data_3b0f031f6df957baeffedff0ee0916ca
#
_entry.id   3b0f031f6df957baeffedff0ee0916ca
#
_cell.length_a   1.000
_cell.length_b   1.000
_cell.length_c   1.000
_cell.angle_alpha   90.00
_cell.angle_beta   90.00
_cell.angle_gamma   90.00
#
_symmetry.space_group_name_H-M   'P 1'
#
loop_
_entity.id
_entity.type
_entity.pdbx_description
1 polymer ?
#
loop_
_entity_poly.entity_id
_entity_poly.type
_entity_poly.pdbx_seq_one_letter_code
_entity_poly.pdbx_strand_id
1 'polypeptide(L)'
;MSGYILALDQGTSSSRALVFDAEGRIRGFAQREFRQIYPQPGWVEHDPEEIWDSQREAALQALRASGIAPGEIAALGITNQRETTILWERTTGRPIHNAIVWQCRRT
;
A
#
# COMPACT_ATOMS: atom_id res chain seq x y z
N MET A 1 -25.79 -11.32 -6.84
CA MET A 1 -24.74 -10.66 -7.60
C MET A 1 -23.41 -10.86 -6.91
N SER A 2 -22.50 -11.38 -7.65
CA SER A 2 -21.13 -11.46 -7.18
C SER A 2 -20.40 -10.20 -7.62
N GLY A 3 -19.90 -9.49 -6.72
CA GLY A 3 -19.09 -8.32 -7.00
C GLY A 3 -18.43 -7.92 -5.72
N TYR A 4 -17.11 -7.87 -5.75
CA TYR A 4 -16.32 -7.52 -4.57
C TYR A 4 -15.46 -6.32 -4.90
N ILE A 5 -15.09 -5.58 -3.87
CA ILE A 5 -14.19 -4.43 -4.00
C ILE A 5 -12.93 -4.74 -3.22
N LEU A 6 -11.78 -4.56 -3.86
CA LEU A 6 -10.49 -4.63 -3.20
C LEU A 6 -10.05 -3.20 -2.88
N ALA A 7 -9.88 -2.90 -1.60
CA ALA A 7 -9.42 -1.60 -1.14
C ALA A 7 -7.96 -1.71 -0.69
N LEU A 8 -7.11 -0.86 -1.25
CA LEU A 8 -5.70 -0.78 -0.88
C LEU A 8 -5.50 0.49 -0.05
N ASP A 9 -5.13 0.30 1.20
CA ASP A 9 -4.95 1.40 2.15
C ASP A 9 -3.46 1.53 2.46
N GLN A 10 -2.81 2.48 1.80
CA GLN A 10 -1.40 2.75 1.99
C GLN A 10 -1.23 3.73 3.14
N GLY A 11 -0.84 3.20 4.29
CA GLY A 11 -0.60 4.01 5.48
C GLY A 11 0.84 4.46 5.60
N THR A 12 1.15 5.11 6.71
CA THR A 12 2.48 5.65 7.01
C THR A 12 3.44 4.59 7.55
N SER A 13 2.93 3.59 8.24
CA SER A 13 3.76 2.54 8.85
C SER A 13 3.47 1.16 8.30
N SER A 14 2.36 1.00 7.58
CA SER A 14 1.94 -0.29 7.06
C SER A 14 1.08 -0.13 5.82
N SER A 15 1.03 -1.20 5.03
CA SER A 15 0.15 -1.32 3.88
C SER A 15 -0.96 -2.29 4.24
N ARG A 16 -2.21 -1.93 3.95
CA ARG A 16 -3.38 -2.75 4.24
C ARG A 16 -4.18 -3.03 2.99
N ALA A 17 -4.89 -4.14 3.00
CA ALA A 17 -5.82 -4.48 1.94
C ALA A 17 -7.07 -5.11 2.56
N LEU A 18 -8.22 -4.75 2.02
CA LEU A 18 -9.51 -5.24 2.46
C LEU A 18 -10.33 -5.68 1.26
N VAL A 19 -11.06 -6.76 1.41
CA VAL A 19 -12.02 -7.21 0.40
C VAL A 19 -13.42 -7.01 0.99
N PHE A 20 -14.24 -6.22 0.30
CA PHE A 20 -15.62 -5.96 0.70
C PHE A 20 -16.59 -6.66 -0.24
N ASP A 21 -17.70 -7.13 0.30
CA ASP A 21 -18.79 -7.66 -0.52
C ASP A 21 -19.77 -6.53 -0.91
N ALA A 22 -20.83 -6.89 -1.65
CA ALA A 22 -21.80 -5.92 -2.13
C ALA A 22 -22.58 -5.22 -1.00
N GLU A 23 -22.62 -5.82 0.18
CA GLU A 23 -23.27 -5.25 1.35
C GLU A 23 -22.32 -4.43 2.22
N GLY A 24 -21.06 -4.27 1.78
CA GLY A 24 -20.06 -3.50 2.52
C GLY A 24 -19.42 -4.26 3.67
N ARG A 25 -19.61 -5.57 3.73
CA ARG A 25 -18.99 -6.38 4.79
C ARG A 25 -17.58 -6.76 4.39
N ILE A 26 -16.69 -6.79 5.38
CA ILE A 26 -15.29 -7.18 5.15
C ILE A 26 -15.23 -8.70 5.03
N ARG A 27 -14.74 -9.17 3.88
CA ARG A 27 -14.61 -10.59 3.58
C ARG A 27 -13.17 -11.07 3.68
N GLY A 28 -12.22 -10.17 3.62
CA GLY A 28 -10.81 -10.49 3.80
C GLY A 28 -10.03 -9.25 4.21
N PHE A 29 -8.99 -9.46 4.99
CA PHE A 29 -8.15 -8.38 5.47
C PHE A 29 -6.71 -8.87 5.62
N ALA A 30 -5.75 -8.00 5.28
CA ALA A 30 -4.35 -8.24 5.56
C ALA A 30 -3.62 -6.93 5.75
N GLN A 31 -2.53 -7.00 6.50
CA GLN A 31 -1.70 -5.83 6.80
C GLN A 31 -0.24 -6.25 6.82
N ARG A 32 0.62 -5.42 6.27
CA ARG A 32 2.07 -5.61 6.26
C ARG A 32 2.75 -4.32 6.66
N GLU A 33 3.65 -4.39 7.62
CA GLU A 33 4.49 -3.25 7.98
C GLU A 33 5.63 -3.12 6.99
N PHE A 34 6.15 -1.91 6.85
CA PHE A 34 7.37 -1.66 6.09
C PHE A 34 8.31 -0.80 6.93
N ARG A 35 9.59 -0.84 6.56
CA ARG A 35 10.66 -0.22 7.35
C ARG A 35 10.55 1.30 7.35
N GLN A 36 10.77 1.89 8.51
CA GLN A 36 10.99 3.34 8.64
C GLN A 36 12.49 3.57 8.62
N ILE A 37 12.96 4.49 7.78
CA ILE A 37 14.37 4.77 7.62
C ILE A 37 14.68 6.15 8.20
N TYR A 38 15.67 6.22 9.07
CA TYR A 38 16.04 7.46 9.77
C TYR A 38 17.48 7.82 9.43
N PRO A 39 17.74 8.48 8.25
CA PRO A 39 19.12 8.78 7.85
C PRO A 39 19.84 9.74 8.78
N GLN A 40 19.09 10.65 9.38
CA GLN A 40 19.62 11.65 10.34
C GLN A 40 18.51 11.96 11.35
N PRO A 41 18.84 12.54 12.51
CA PRO A 41 17.82 12.94 13.47
C PRO A 41 16.76 13.84 12.83
N GLY A 42 15.50 13.49 13.03
CA GLY A 42 14.36 14.20 12.47
C GLY A 42 14.03 13.88 11.02
N TRP A 43 14.87 13.14 10.33
CA TRP A 43 14.60 12.72 8.94
C TRP A 43 13.88 11.39 8.93
N VAL A 44 12.87 11.28 8.07
CA VAL A 44 12.14 10.04 7.90
C VAL A 44 12.00 9.76 6.40
N GLU A 45 12.38 8.55 6.02
CA GLU A 45 12.28 8.10 4.64
C GLU A 45 11.70 6.70 4.59
N HIS A 46 11.09 6.35 3.45
CA HIS A 46 10.64 5.01 3.17
C HIS A 46 11.28 4.51 1.87
N ASP A 47 11.43 3.19 1.75
CA ASP A 47 11.86 2.57 0.50
C ASP A 47 10.61 2.35 -0.36
N PRO A 48 10.50 3.00 -1.54
CA PRO A 48 9.32 2.84 -2.39
C PRO A 48 9.07 1.40 -2.82
N GLU A 49 10.12 0.61 -2.98
CA GLU A 49 9.96 -0.79 -3.39
C GLU A 49 9.39 -1.63 -2.24
N GLU A 50 9.76 -1.35 -0.99
CA GLU A 50 9.16 -2.01 0.17
C GLU A 50 7.68 -1.62 0.30
N ILE A 51 7.33 -0.36 0.02
CA ILE A 51 5.94 0.06 0.00
C ILE A 51 5.14 -0.77 -1.01
N TRP A 52 5.65 -0.88 -2.23
CA TRP A 52 5.00 -1.66 -3.27
C TRP A 52 4.88 -3.14 -2.88
N ASP A 53 5.98 -3.74 -2.45
CA ASP A 53 6.00 -5.16 -2.08
C ASP A 53 5.03 -5.44 -0.93
N SER A 54 5.01 -4.60 0.10
CA SER A 54 4.11 -4.78 1.24
C SER A 54 2.66 -4.63 0.84
N GLN A 55 2.35 -3.67 -0.05
CA GLN A 55 0.98 -3.47 -0.53
C GLN A 55 0.53 -4.65 -1.39
N ARG A 56 1.39 -5.14 -2.27
CA ARG A 56 1.10 -6.30 -3.11
C ARG A 56 0.86 -7.55 -2.25
N GLU A 57 1.71 -7.78 -1.26
CA GLU A 57 1.55 -8.92 -0.36
C GLU A 57 0.27 -8.82 0.46
N ALA A 58 -0.06 -7.64 0.96
CA ALA A 58 -1.31 -7.43 1.68
C ALA A 58 -2.52 -7.73 0.79
N ALA A 59 -2.49 -7.26 -0.46
CA ALA A 59 -3.57 -7.54 -1.41
C ALA A 59 -3.74 -9.04 -1.66
N LEU A 60 -2.65 -9.75 -1.90
CA LEU A 60 -2.70 -11.20 -2.14
C LEU A 60 -3.22 -11.96 -0.92
N GLN A 61 -2.77 -11.58 0.27
CA GLN A 61 -3.24 -12.21 1.50
C GLN A 61 -4.72 -11.94 1.77
N ALA A 62 -5.18 -10.71 1.54
CA ALA A 62 -6.60 -10.38 1.72
C ALA A 62 -7.48 -11.19 0.77
N LEU A 63 -7.04 -11.36 -0.49
CA LEU A 63 -7.76 -12.18 -1.46
C LEU A 63 -7.82 -13.64 -1.02
N ARG A 64 -6.71 -14.20 -0.55
CA ARG A 64 -6.68 -15.57 -0.04
C ARG A 64 -7.61 -15.72 1.16
N ALA A 65 -7.58 -14.78 2.08
CA ALA A 65 -8.42 -14.82 3.28
C ALA A 65 -9.90 -14.73 2.93
N SER A 66 -10.25 -14.00 1.86
CA SER A 66 -11.64 -13.86 1.41
C SER A 66 -12.19 -15.13 0.77
N GLY A 67 -11.32 -15.98 0.23
CA GLY A 67 -11.72 -17.18 -0.50
C GLY A 67 -12.32 -16.92 -1.87
N ILE A 68 -12.29 -15.69 -2.37
CA ILE A 68 -12.83 -15.36 -3.69
C ILE A 68 -11.74 -15.45 -4.75
N ALA A 69 -12.16 -15.64 -6.00
CA ALA A 69 -11.26 -15.60 -7.13
C ALA A 69 -10.98 -14.14 -7.53
N PRO A 70 -9.75 -13.82 -7.98
CA PRO A 70 -9.44 -12.43 -8.41
C PRO A 70 -10.39 -11.90 -9.47
N GLY A 71 -10.92 -12.75 -10.33
CA GLY A 71 -11.89 -12.34 -11.36
C GLY A 71 -13.23 -11.87 -10.81
N GLU A 72 -13.51 -12.09 -9.53
CA GLU A 72 -14.73 -11.61 -8.88
C GLU A 72 -14.58 -10.19 -8.35
N ILE A 73 -13.39 -9.60 -8.41
CA ILE A 73 -13.17 -8.21 -8.02
C ILE A 73 -13.72 -7.30 -9.11
N ALA A 74 -14.72 -6.51 -8.75
CA ALA A 74 -15.40 -5.61 -9.69
C ALA A 74 -14.72 -4.24 -9.75
N ALA A 75 -14.07 -3.81 -8.67
CA ALA A 75 -13.44 -2.50 -8.61
C ALA A 75 -12.30 -2.49 -7.59
N LEU A 76 -11.39 -1.55 -7.80
CA LEU A 76 -10.23 -1.34 -6.93
C LEU A 76 -10.29 0.09 -6.39
N GLY A 77 -10.22 0.24 -5.08
CA GLY A 77 -10.09 1.54 -4.43
C GLY A 77 -8.70 1.69 -3.84
N ILE A 78 -8.15 2.88 -3.91
CA ILE A 78 -6.80 3.14 -3.39
C ILE A 78 -6.82 4.40 -2.54
N THR A 79 -6.25 4.28 -1.33
CA THR A 79 -5.95 5.43 -0.47
C THR A 79 -4.44 5.54 -0.36
N ASN A 80 -3.91 6.71 -0.67
CA ASN A 80 -2.46 6.92 -0.70
C ASN A 80 -1.92 7.42 0.64
N GLN A 81 -0.60 7.38 0.77
CA GLN A 81 0.12 8.07 1.83
C GLN A 81 0.37 9.50 1.34
N ARG A 82 -0.35 10.46 1.92
CA ARG A 82 -0.29 11.86 1.47
C ARG A 82 1.04 12.52 1.84
N GLU A 83 1.37 13.58 1.12
CA GLU A 83 2.55 14.42 1.36
C GLU A 83 3.84 13.60 1.39
N THR A 84 3.94 12.66 0.48
CA THR A 84 5.11 11.81 0.31
C THR A 84 5.63 12.00 -1.11
N THR A 85 6.92 12.27 -1.23
CA THR A 85 7.55 12.56 -2.52
C THR A 85 8.43 11.40 -2.94
N ILE A 86 8.20 10.90 -4.15
CA ILE A 86 9.00 9.85 -4.76
C ILE A 86 9.44 10.30 -6.14
N LEU A 87 10.72 10.16 -6.42
CA LEU A 87 11.28 10.41 -7.76
C LEU A 87 11.80 9.08 -8.31
N TRP A 88 11.49 8.82 -9.57
CA TRP A 88 11.96 7.59 -10.22
C TRP A 88 12.43 7.87 -11.63
N GLU A 89 13.26 6.97 -12.15
CA GLU A 89 13.76 7.06 -13.51
C GLU A 89 12.64 6.68 -14.49
N ARG A 90 12.43 7.53 -15.48
CA ARG A 90 11.32 7.33 -16.43
C ARG A 90 11.44 6.03 -17.20
N THR A 91 12.65 5.68 -17.62
CA THR A 91 12.85 4.54 -18.51
C THR A 91 12.77 3.19 -17.79
N THR A 92 13.22 3.12 -16.55
CA THR A 92 13.28 1.87 -15.80
C THR A 92 12.18 1.74 -14.74
N GLY A 93 11.61 2.85 -14.31
CA GLY A 93 10.67 2.88 -13.19
C GLY A 93 11.33 2.74 -11.83
N ARG A 94 12.67 2.78 -11.78
CA ARG A 94 13.40 2.61 -10.51
C ARG A 94 13.45 3.90 -9.71
N PRO A 95 13.16 3.85 -8.41
CA PRO A 95 13.34 5.02 -7.55
C PRO A 95 14.81 5.45 -7.54
N ILE A 96 15.05 6.75 -7.65
CA ILE A 96 16.42 7.29 -7.59
C ILE A 96 16.82 7.66 -6.17
N HIS A 97 15.87 7.66 -5.25
CA HIS A 97 16.07 8.00 -3.85
C HIS A 97 14.91 7.39 -3.05
N ASN A 98 15.11 7.22 -1.75
CA ASN A 98 14.02 6.84 -0.86
C ASN A 98 12.91 7.89 -0.88
N ALA A 99 11.69 7.47 -0.58
CA ALA A 99 10.57 8.39 -0.46
C ALA A 99 10.79 9.31 0.75
N ILE A 100 10.60 10.61 0.54
CA ILE A 100 10.63 11.59 1.62
C ILE A 100 9.19 11.78 2.07
N VAL A 101 8.95 11.48 3.34
CA VAL A 101 7.59 11.40 3.87
C VAL A 101 7.24 12.63 4.69
N TRP A 102 5.94 12.82 4.96
CA TRP A 102 5.43 14.00 5.65
C TRP A 102 5.99 14.18 7.05
N GLN A 103 6.42 13.11 7.70
CA GLN A 103 7.00 13.14 9.04
C GLN A 103 8.44 13.65 9.04
N CYS A 104 9.08 13.74 7.88
CA CYS A 104 10.48 14.15 7.77
C CYS A 104 10.63 15.63 8.07
N ARG A 105 11.63 15.96 8.90
CA ARG A 105 11.87 17.33 9.34
C ARG A 105 13.14 17.94 8.75
N ARG A 106 13.50 17.54 7.53
CA ARG A 106 14.70 18.08 6.88
C ARG A 106 14.53 19.50 6.34
N THR A 107 13.29 19.98 6.25
CA THR A 107 13.01 21.34 5.78
C THR A 107 12.42 22.21 6.87
#